data_d1619e5681b7539a28c4596e8fec0df6
#
_entry.id   d1619e5681b7539a28c4596e8fec0df6
#
_cell.length_a   1.000
_cell.length_b   1.000
_cell.length_c   1.000
_cell.angle_alpha   90.00
_cell.angle_beta   90.00
_cell.angle_gamma   90.00
#
_symmetry.space_group_name_H-M   'P 1'
#
loop_
_entity.id
_entity.type
_entity.pdbx_description
1 polymer ?
#
loop_
_entity_poly.entity_id
_entity_poly.type
_entity_poly.pdbx_seq_one_letter_code
_entity_poly.pdbx_strand_id
1 'polypeptide(L)'
;LSFRKGEAEHIKVSRGEENIFIWCLFIAICERVIDGLPSYAWVKYLYIDDPISSLDDNNAIAVASDLAKLLRKGKDRLKVVVSSHHALFFNIVCNELKKQSHKKYFLHRPNRGSEYTLRPTDETPFFHHVAMLAEIQKAADSGALYTYHFNMLRSILEKTATFFGHDDFSACIHGVDDEVLYARALNLLSHGKYSIYEPREMVEDTKQLFRQILNAFLNRYPFALPDLSAEATTPTSNPP
;
A
#
# COMPACT_ATOMS: atom_id res chain seq x y z
N LEU A 1 6.84 5.08 -28.25
CA LEU A 1 7.42 3.77 -28.59
C LEU A 1 6.59 3.13 -29.70
N SER A 2 7.20 2.66 -30.78
CA SER A 2 6.54 1.83 -31.77
C SER A 2 7.06 0.41 -31.64
N PHE A 3 6.13 -0.54 -31.58
CA PHE A 3 6.45 -1.95 -31.45
C PHE A 3 6.27 -2.65 -32.79
N ARG A 4 7.14 -3.63 -33.07
CA ARG A 4 7.13 -4.43 -34.28
C ARG A 4 7.19 -5.91 -33.95
N LYS A 5 6.39 -6.73 -34.64
CA LYS A 5 6.43 -8.19 -34.53
C LYS A 5 6.42 -8.79 -35.92
N GLY A 6 7.57 -9.29 -36.35
CA GLY A 6 7.77 -9.74 -37.75
C GLY A 6 7.59 -8.56 -38.71
N GLU A 7 6.70 -8.70 -39.71
CA GLU A 7 6.42 -7.66 -40.70
C GLU A 7 5.36 -6.66 -40.23
N ALA A 8 4.65 -6.94 -39.11
CA ALA A 8 3.65 -6.05 -38.60
C ALA A 8 4.28 -4.87 -37.85
N GLU A 9 4.01 -3.66 -38.31
CA GLU A 9 4.42 -2.40 -37.69
C GLU A 9 3.27 -1.77 -36.92
N HIS A 10 3.60 -0.91 -35.94
CA HIS A 10 2.64 -0.18 -35.11
C HIS A 10 1.64 -1.08 -34.33
N ILE A 11 2.14 -2.18 -33.77
CA ILE A 11 1.33 -3.09 -32.96
C ILE A 11 0.87 -2.34 -31.71
N LYS A 12 -0.45 -2.39 -31.47
CA LYS A 12 -1.03 -1.87 -30.24
C LYS A 12 -0.72 -2.83 -29.09
N VAL A 13 0.07 -2.39 -28.12
CA VAL A 13 0.33 -3.12 -26.89
C VAL A 13 -0.57 -2.60 -25.77
N SER A 14 -0.88 -3.45 -24.80
CA SER A 14 -1.61 -3.05 -23.61
C SER A 14 -0.71 -2.19 -22.68
N ARG A 15 -1.31 -1.39 -21.81
CA ARG A 15 -0.54 -0.62 -20.81
C ARG A 15 0.34 -1.51 -19.92
N GLY A 16 -0.16 -2.70 -19.57
CA GLY A 16 0.60 -3.66 -18.79
C GLY A 16 1.86 -4.14 -19.52
N GLU A 17 1.74 -4.50 -20.79
CA GLU A 17 2.89 -4.91 -21.63
C GLU A 17 3.90 -3.78 -21.81
N GLU A 18 3.44 -2.55 -22.00
CA GLU A 18 4.29 -1.37 -22.09
C GLU A 18 5.07 -1.15 -20.79
N ASN A 19 4.38 -1.25 -19.64
CA ASN A 19 5.00 -1.11 -18.32
C ASN A 19 6.04 -2.21 -18.06
N ILE A 20 5.74 -3.47 -18.42
CA ILE A 20 6.71 -4.56 -18.31
C ILE A 20 7.93 -4.30 -19.20
N PHE A 21 7.74 -3.81 -20.42
CA PHE A 21 8.86 -3.48 -21.30
C PHE A 21 9.76 -2.38 -20.69
N ILE A 22 9.15 -1.29 -20.23
CA ILE A 22 9.85 -0.19 -19.54
C ILE A 22 10.60 -0.73 -18.32
N TRP A 23 9.95 -1.59 -17.53
CA TRP A 23 10.57 -2.24 -16.39
C TRP A 23 11.79 -3.07 -16.76
N CYS A 24 11.70 -3.93 -17.79
CA CYS A 24 12.82 -4.73 -18.26
C CYS A 24 14.00 -3.86 -18.70
N LEU A 25 13.72 -2.77 -19.42
CA LEU A 25 14.76 -1.81 -19.84
C LEU A 25 15.42 -1.14 -18.63
N PHE A 26 14.61 -0.73 -17.65
CA PHE A 26 15.10 -0.13 -16.41
C PHE A 26 16.00 -1.10 -15.63
N ILE A 27 15.60 -2.37 -15.46
CA ILE A 27 16.40 -3.40 -14.80
C ILE A 27 17.73 -3.61 -15.54
N ALA A 28 17.71 -3.68 -16.87
CA ALA A 28 18.92 -3.84 -17.68
C ALA A 28 19.91 -2.67 -17.48
N ILE A 29 19.41 -1.44 -17.34
CA ILE A 29 20.26 -0.28 -17.02
C ILE A 29 20.81 -0.40 -15.59
N CYS A 30 19.97 -0.77 -14.61
CA CYS A 30 20.40 -0.97 -13.22
C CYS A 30 21.49 -2.06 -13.11
N GLU A 31 21.39 -3.13 -13.88
CA GLU A 31 22.45 -4.15 -13.95
C GLU A 31 23.77 -3.57 -14.43
N ARG A 32 23.76 -2.71 -15.45
CA ARG A 32 24.99 -2.03 -15.92
C ARG A 32 25.61 -1.13 -14.85
N VAL A 33 24.76 -0.45 -14.08
CA VAL A 33 25.20 0.33 -12.91
C VAL A 33 25.87 -0.57 -11.87
N ILE A 34 25.24 -1.69 -11.54
CA ILE A 34 25.75 -2.65 -10.54
C ILE A 34 27.03 -3.33 -11.02
N ASP A 35 27.13 -3.67 -12.31
CA ASP A 35 28.31 -4.28 -12.92
C ASP A 35 29.51 -3.32 -13.01
N GLY A 36 29.31 -2.05 -12.70
CA GLY A 36 30.42 -1.11 -12.57
C GLY A 36 30.84 -0.43 -13.85
N LEU A 37 29.94 -0.31 -14.83
CA LEU A 37 30.26 0.43 -16.06
C LEU A 37 30.74 1.85 -15.72
N PRO A 38 31.90 2.31 -16.27
CA PRO A 38 32.45 3.63 -15.95
C PRO A 38 31.47 4.79 -16.19
N SER A 39 30.63 4.69 -17.24
CA SER A 39 29.61 5.69 -17.57
C SER A 39 28.57 5.90 -16.46
N TYR A 40 28.41 4.95 -15.53
CA TYR A 40 27.46 4.99 -14.42
C TYR A 40 28.16 5.04 -13.04
N ALA A 41 29.46 5.27 -12.98
CA ALA A 41 30.21 5.29 -11.72
C ALA A 41 29.73 6.34 -10.72
N TRP A 42 29.08 7.40 -11.20
CA TRP A 42 28.49 8.48 -10.43
C TRP A 42 27.18 8.10 -9.72
N VAL A 43 26.49 7.03 -10.16
CA VAL A 43 25.20 6.60 -9.59
C VAL A 43 25.44 5.92 -8.24
N LYS A 44 24.91 6.50 -7.18
CA LYS A 44 24.99 5.99 -5.80
C LYS A 44 23.63 5.64 -5.21
N TYR A 45 22.57 6.24 -5.72
CA TYR A 45 21.21 6.10 -5.24
C TYR A 45 20.30 5.67 -6.38
N LEU A 46 19.33 4.82 -6.05
CA LEU A 46 18.29 4.40 -6.96
C LEU A 46 16.94 4.62 -6.28
N TYR A 47 16.02 5.30 -6.94
CA TYR A 47 14.65 5.45 -6.49
C TYR A 47 13.73 4.75 -7.48
N ILE A 48 12.88 3.87 -6.95
CA ILE A 48 11.92 3.07 -7.72
C ILE A 48 10.55 3.37 -7.17
N ASP A 49 9.72 4.04 -7.98
CA ASP A 49 8.38 4.45 -7.60
C ASP A 49 7.34 3.58 -8.31
N ASP A 50 6.59 2.84 -7.51
CA ASP A 50 5.44 2.04 -7.92
C ASP A 50 5.63 1.21 -9.21
N PRO A 51 6.61 0.29 -9.23
CA PRO A 51 7.06 -0.40 -10.46
C PRO A 51 6.02 -1.34 -11.06
N ILE A 52 4.91 -1.56 -10.37
CA ILE A 52 3.86 -2.51 -10.74
C ILE A 52 2.54 -1.85 -11.10
N SER A 53 2.53 -0.54 -11.31
CA SER A 53 1.34 0.18 -11.73
C SER A 53 0.73 -0.47 -12.98
N SER A 54 -0.58 -0.80 -12.90
CA SER A 54 -1.34 -1.46 -13.97
C SER A 54 -0.95 -2.91 -14.31
N LEU A 55 -0.26 -3.61 -13.41
CA LEU A 55 0.04 -5.04 -13.54
C LEU A 55 -0.94 -5.89 -12.73
N ASP A 56 -1.16 -7.12 -13.17
CA ASP A 56 -1.86 -8.14 -12.38
C ASP A 56 -0.96 -8.75 -11.28
N ASP A 57 -1.55 -9.52 -10.37
CA ASP A 57 -0.84 -10.10 -9.24
C ASP A 57 0.30 -11.04 -9.65
N ASN A 58 0.16 -11.80 -10.75
CA ASN A 58 1.20 -12.71 -11.23
C ASN A 58 2.43 -11.93 -11.72
N ASN A 59 2.19 -10.88 -12.50
CA ASN A 59 3.24 -9.98 -12.96
C ASN A 59 3.87 -9.21 -11.79
N ALA A 60 3.07 -8.77 -10.81
CA ALA A 60 3.58 -8.14 -9.60
C ALA A 60 4.53 -9.05 -8.80
N ILE A 61 4.23 -10.35 -8.70
CA ILE A 61 5.11 -11.36 -8.07
C ILE A 61 6.44 -11.46 -8.83
N ALA A 62 6.39 -11.58 -10.16
CA ALA A 62 7.59 -11.69 -11.00
C ALA A 62 8.48 -10.45 -10.86
N VAL A 63 7.90 -9.25 -10.99
CA VAL A 63 8.60 -7.97 -10.84
C VAL A 63 9.22 -7.83 -9.46
N ALA A 64 8.51 -8.20 -8.39
CA ALA A 64 9.02 -8.17 -7.02
C ALA A 64 10.23 -9.09 -6.82
N SER A 65 10.16 -10.31 -7.37
CA SER A 65 11.24 -11.30 -7.28
C SER A 65 12.47 -10.85 -8.06
N ASP A 66 12.31 -10.30 -9.26
CA ASP A 66 13.41 -9.80 -10.08
C ASP A 66 14.07 -8.57 -9.46
N LEU A 67 13.26 -7.66 -8.91
CA LEU A 67 13.76 -6.53 -8.13
C LEU A 67 14.58 -7.01 -6.93
N ALA A 68 14.08 -7.95 -6.16
CA ALA A 68 14.81 -8.48 -5.01
C ALA A 68 16.15 -9.13 -5.39
N LYS A 69 16.22 -9.82 -6.54
CA LYS A 69 17.49 -10.34 -7.08
C LYS A 69 18.48 -9.22 -7.42
N LEU A 70 17.98 -8.18 -8.09
CA LEU A 70 18.77 -6.99 -8.43
C LEU A 70 19.32 -6.30 -7.18
N LEU A 71 18.48 -6.08 -6.16
CA LEU A 71 18.85 -5.44 -4.90
C LEU A 71 19.90 -6.24 -4.15
N ARG A 72 19.80 -7.57 -4.11
CA ARG A 72 20.82 -8.44 -3.52
C ARG A 72 22.17 -8.31 -4.23
N LYS A 73 22.16 -8.24 -5.55
CA LYS A 73 23.38 -8.08 -6.36
C LYS A 73 24.05 -6.71 -6.12
N GLY A 74 23.24 -5.67 -5.94
CA GLY A 74 23.70 -4.27 -5.82
C GLY A 74 23.93 -3.77 -4.39
N LYS A 75 23.79 -4.61 -3.35
CA LYS A 75 23.74 -4.24 -1.93
C LYS A 75 24.92 -3.38 -1.44
N ASP A 76 26.12 -3.64 -1.95
CA ASP A 76 27.34 -2.97 -1.51
C ASP A 76 27.66 -1.71 -2.34
N ARG A 77 26.91 -1.48 -3.41
CA ARG A 77 27.15 -0.40 -4.36
C ARG A 77 26.12 0.69 -4.35
N LEU A 78 24.85 0.33 -4.19
CA LEU A 78 23.72 1.24 -4.32
C LEU A 78 22.93 1.31 -3.02
N LYS A 79 22.49 2.52 -2.68
CA LYS A 79 21.41 2.73 -1.73
C LYS A 79 20.11 2.86 -2.51
N VAL A 80 19.13 2.03 -2.18
CA VAL A 80 17.89 1.94 -2.95
C VAL A 80 16.70 2.28 -2.07
N VAL A 81 15.82 3.11 -2.60
CA VAL A 81 14.50 3.39 -2.01
C VAL A 81 13.46 2.86 -2.99
N VAL A 82 12.52 2.06 -2.49
CA VAL A 82 11.40 1.54 -3.26
C VAL A 82 10.12 2.01 -2.61
N SER A 83 9.24 2.64 -3.37
CA SER A 83 7.88 2.97 -2.95
C SER A 83 6.86 2.17 -3.74
N SER A 84 5.79 1.73 -3.10
CA SER A 84 4.66 1.09 -3.75
C SER A 84 3.41 1.20 -2.88
N HIS A 85 2.25 1.32 -3.54
CA HIS A 85 0.95 1.24 -2.89
C HIS A 85 0.39 -0.20 -2.86
N HIS A 86 1.08 -1.17 -3.45
CA HIS A 86 0.59 -2.53 -3.61
C HIS A 86 1.13 -3.45 -2.51
N ALA A 87 0.25 -3.88 -1.62
CA ALA A 87 0.62 -4.66 -0.43
C ALA A 87 1.31 -6.00 -0.76
N LEU A 88 0.83 -6.73 -1.77
CA LEU A 88 1.43 -8.01 -2.18
C LEU A 88 2.88 -7.82 -2.65
N PHE A 89 3.13 -6.85 -3.52
CA PHE A 89 4.47 -6.51 -3.99
C PHE A 89 5.41 -6.17 -2.83
N PHE A 90 4.97 -5.28 -1.93
CA PHE A 90 5.73 -4.92 -0.74
C PHE A 90 6.11 -6.14 0.10
N ASN A 91 5.13 -7.01 0.38
CA ASN A 91 5.34 -8.20 1.19
C ASN A 91 6.33 -9.18 0.54
N ILE A 92 6.25 -9.37 -0.78
CA ILE A 92 7.18 -10.26 -1.51
C ILE A 92 8.60 -9.69 -1.45
N VAL A 93 8.78 -8.40 -1.77
CA VAL A 93 10.11 -7.77 -1.71
C VAL A 93 10.70 -7.86 -0.31
N CYS A 94 9.92 -7.56 0.73
CA CYS A 94 10.37 -7.66 2.11
C CYS A 94 10.74 -9.09 2.52
N ASN A 95 9.93 -10.08 2.11
CA ASN A 95 10.21 -11.49 2.40
C ASN A 95 11.46 -11.99 1.66
N GLU A 96 11.63 -11.64 0.40
CA GLU A 96 12.82 -11.97 -0.39
C GLU A 96 14.11 -11.35 0.20
N LEU A 97 13.98 -10.15 0.78
CA LEU A 97 15.10 -9.40 1.37
C LEU A 97 15.29 -9.64 2.86
N LYS A 98 14.54 -10.55 3.52
CA LYS A 98 14.60 -10.76 4.97
C LYS A 98 16.00 -11.05 5.53
N LYS A 99 16.93 -11.58 4.72
CA LYS A 99 18.32 -11.84 5.10
C LYS A 99 19.28 -10.69 4.76
N GLN A 100 18.76 -9.62 4.18
CA GLN A 100 19.52 -8.42 3.83
C GLN A 100 19.17 -7.28 4.78
N SER A 101 20.13 -6.38 5.03
CA SER A 101 19.86 -5.15 5.79
C SER A 101 18.91 -4.26 4.98
N HIS A 102 17.70 -4.05 5.48
CA HIS A 102 16.73 -3.14 4.91
C HIS A 102 15.85 -2.56 6.00
N LYS A 103 15.20 -1.45 5.72
CA LYS A 103 14.21 -0.82 6.60
C LYS A 103 12.89 -0.69 5.88
N LYS A 104 11.80 -0.91 6.59
CA LYS A 104 10.44 -0.83 6.09
C LYS A 104 9.74 0.37 6.71
N TYR A 105 9.08 1.15 5.88
CA TYR A 105 8.34 2.32 6.32
C TYR A 105 6.97 2.36 5.69
N PHE A 106 6.02 2.91 6.44
CA PHE A 106 4.72 3.31 5.94
C PHE A 106 4.69 4.84 5.81
N LEU A 107 4.41 5.31 4.58
CA LEU A 107 4.23 6.73 4.32
C LEU A 107 2.81 7.11 4.75
N HIS A 108 2.70 7.91 5.77
CA HIS A 108 1.44 8.32 6.37
C HIS A 108 1.22 9.83 6.20
N ARG A 109 -0.02 10.20 5.90
CA ARG A 109 -0.48 11.59 5.87
C ARG A 109 -1.84 11.65 6.58
N PRO A 110 -1.88 12.09 7.85
CA PRO A 110 -3.10 12.02 8.65
C PRO A 110 -4.24 12.88 8.11
N ASN A 111 -3.93 14.04 7.54
CA ASN A 111 -4.92 14.96 7.00
C ASN A 111 -4.41 15.68 5.75
N ARG A 112 -5.34 16.14 4.91
CA ARG A 112 -5.02 17.02 3.77
C ARG A 112 -4.44 18.33 4.32
N GLY A 113 -3.18 18.65 3.97
CA GLY A 113 -2.46 19.82 4.51
C GLY A 113 -1.49 19.49 5.64
N SER A 114 -1.56 18.30 6.26
CA SER A 114 -0.55 17.83 7.19
C SER A 114 0.73 17.40 6.45
N GLU A 115 1.85 17.43 7.17
CA GLU A 115 3.10 16.88 6.67
C GLU A 115 3.02 15.35 6.54
N TYR A 116 3.80 14.81 5.62
CA TYR A 116 3.98 13.36 5.51
C TYR A 116 4.91 12.87 6.62
N THR A 117 4.57 11.74 7.21
CA THR A 117 5.41 11.05 8.18
C THR A 117 5.78 9.66 7.68
N LEU A 118 7.02 9.23 7.94
CA LEU A 118 7.48 7.87 7.71
C LEU A 118 7.43 7.10 9.02
N ARG A 119 6.65 6.04 9.08
CA ARG A 119 6.54 5.18 10.25
C ARG A 119 7.27 3.87 9.99
N PRO A 120 8.19 3.45 10.86
CA PRO A 120 8.85 2.15 10.75
C PRO A 120 7.83 1.01 10.93
N THR A 121 7.99 -0.08 10.16
CA THR A 121 7.07 -1.21 10.16
C THR A 121 7.78 -2.56 10.27
N ASP A 122 8.95 -2.58 10.89
CA ASP A 122 9.83 -3.74 10.89
C ASP A 122 9.21 -5.00 11.53
N GLU A 123 8.31 -4.83 12.48
CA GLU A 123 7.71 -5.92 13.25
C GLU A 123 6.32 -6.37 12.76
N THR A 124 5.73 -5.71 11.75
CA THR A 124 4.34 -5.95 11.36
C THR A 124 4.21 -6.44 9.92
N PRO A 125 4.04 -7.75 9.65
CA PRO A 125 3.63 -8.24 8.33
C PRO A 125 2.21 -7.75 7.99
N PHE A 126 1.89 -7.56 6.71
CA PHE A 126 0.58 -7.06 6.24
C PHE A 126 0.20 -5.66 6.73
N PHE A 127 1.18 -4.84 6.98
CA PHE A 127 1.07 -3.56 7.66
C PHE A 127 0.03 -2.59 7.06
N HIS A 128 -0.16 -2.56 5.75
CA HIS A 128 -1.04 -1.58 5.12
C HIS A 128 -2.48 -1.64 5.67
N HIS A 129 -3.10 -2.82 5.70
CA HIS A 129 -4.49 -2.97 6.16
C HIS A 129 -4.59 -2.80 7.69
N VAL A 130 -3.62 -3.33 8.43
CA VAL A 130 -3.58 -3.22 9.89
C VAL A 130 -3.30 -1.78 10.33
N ALA A 131 -2.43 -1.06 9.59
CA ALA A 131 -2.19 0.37 9.84
C ALA A 131 -3.43 1.23 9.54
N MET A 132 -4.12 0.95 8.43
CA MET A 132 -5.41 1.61 8.13
C MET A 132 -6.43 1.35 9.25
N LEU A 133 -6.52 0.11 9.74
CA LEU A 133 -7.44 -0.26 10.80
C LEU A 133 -7.11 0.46 12.12
N ALA A 134 -5.82 0.52 12.49
CA ALA A 134 -5.37 1.25 13.66
C ALA A 134 -5.62 2.77 13.54
N GLU A 135 -5.47 3.34 12.35
CA GLU A 135 -5.81 4.74 12.07
C GLU A 135 -7.30 4.99 12.25
N ILE A 136 -8.14 4.15 11.68
CA ILE A 136 -9.61 4.23 11.83
C ILE A 136 -10.01 4.12 13.31
N GLN A 137 -9.42 3.20 14.04
CA GLN A 137 -9.72 3.04 15.47
C GLN A 137 -9.32 4.28 16.26
N LYS A 138 -8.11 4.80 16.05
CA LYS A 138 -7.66 6.05 16.68
C LYS A 138 -8.58 7.23 16.35
N ALA A 139 -9.05 7.33 15.09
CA ALA A 139 -9.99 8.35 14.67
C ALA A 139 -11.36 8.19 15.36
N ALA A 140 -11.83 6.95 15.52
CA ALA A 140 -13.08 6.64 16.23
C ALA A 140 -13.00 6.99 17.73
N ASP A 141 -11.87 6.68 18.36
CA ASP A 141 -11.62 6.96 19.78
C ASP A 141 -11.51 8.47 20.06
N SER A 142 -10.82 9.19 19.17
CA SER A 142 -10.66 10.66 19.29
C SER A 142 -11.89 11.46 18.86
N GLY A 143 -12.86 10.82 18.18
CA GLY A 143 -14.01 11.50 17.58
C GLY A 143 -13.73 12.26 16.29
N ALA A 144 -12.49 12.26 15.80
CA ALA A 144 -12.08 12.92 14.56
C ALA A 144 -12.39 12.05 13.32
N LEU A 145 -13.67 11.75 13.13
CA LEU A 145 -14.14 10.92 12.02
C LEU A 145 -14.59 11.76 10.83
N TYR A 146 -14.03 11.43 9.66
CA TYR A 146 -14.31 12.06 8.38
C TYR A 146 -14.89 11.07 7.38
N THR A 147 -15.61 11.55 6.39
CA THR A 147 -16.32 10.73 5.38
C THR A 147 -15.42 9.72 4.67
N TYR A 148 -14.13 10.02 4.46
CA TYR A 148 -13.20 9.08 3.82
C TYR A 148 -12.89 7.83 4.66
N HIS A 149 -13.12 7.85 5.99
CA HIS A 149 -12.95 6.68 6.83
C HIS A 149 -13.91 5.55 6.47
N PHE A 150 -15.10 5.87 5.90
CA PHE A 150 -15.98 4.82 5.37
C PHE A 150 -15.35 4.06 4.20
N ASN A 151 -14.62 4.75 3.31
CA ASN A 151 -13.90 4.09 2.22
C ASN A 151 -12.78 3.21 2.74
N MET A 152 -12.06 3.67 3.77
CA MET A 152 -11.01 2.89 4.41
C MET A 152 -11.59 1.62 5.06
N LEU A 153 -12.65 1.76 5.86
CA LEU A 153 -13.32 0.64 6.53
C LEU A 153 -13.87 -0.35 5.51
N ARG A 154 -14.55 0.12 4.46
CA ARG A 154 -15.06 -0.72 3.40
C ARG A 154 -13.94 -1.51 2.71
N SER A 155 -12.84 -0.86 2.37
CA SER A 155 -11.67 -1.53 1.75
C SER A 155 -11.13 -2.66 2.65
N ILE A 156 -11.09 -2.45 3.96
CA ILE A 156 -10.66 -3.47 4.92
C ILE A 156 -11.66 -4.63 4.95
N LEU A 157 -12.96 -4.34 5.02
CA LEU A 157 -14.01 -5.36 5.00
C LEU A 157 -13.99 -6.20 3.73
N GLU A 158 -13.85 -5.57 2.55
CA GLU A 158 -13.73 -6.25 1.25
C GLU A 158 -12.51 -7.19 1.21
N LYS A 159 -11.37 -6.74 1.70
CA LYS A 159 -10.15 -7.56 1.77
C LYS A 159 -10.30 -8.71 2.76
N THR A 160 -10.94 -8.47 3.90
CA THR A 160 -11.22 -9.50 4.90
C THR A 160 -12.19 -10.54 4.33
N ALA A 161 -13.27 -10.11 3.68
CA ALA A 161 -14.23 -10.99 3.03
C ALA A 161 -13.54 -11.90 1.99
N THR A 162 -12.73 -11.29 1.11
CA THR A 162 -11.96 -12.04 0.10
C THR A 162 -11.01 -13.06 0.75
N PHE A 163 -10.32 -12.67 1.83
CA PHE A 163 -9.41 -13.57 2.55
C PHE A 163 -10.10 -14.79 3.14
N PHE A 164 -11.33 -14.61 3.67
CA PHE A 164 -12.14 -15.70 4.22
C PHE A 164 -13.00 -16.42 3.17
N GLY A 165 -12.91 -16.04 1.90
CA GLY A 165 -13.68 -16.67 0.81
C GLY A 165 -15.16 -16.31 0.78
N HIS A 166 -15.52 -15.15 1.29
CA HIS A 166 -16.88 -14.61 1.21
C HIS A 166 -17.08 -13.81 -0.07
N ASP A 167 -18.27 -13.89 -0.66
CA ASP A 167 -18.62 -13.20 -1.90
C ASP A 167 -18.82 -11.69 -1.72
N ASP A 168 -19.19 -11.25 -0.50
CA ASP A 168 -19.50 -9.86 -0.20
C ASP A 168 -18.98 -9.45 1.18
N PHE A 169 -18.60 -8.19 1.33
CA PHE A 169 -18.08 -7.64 2.58
C PHE A 169 -19.11 -7.62 3.72
N SER A 170 -20.41 -7.64 3.43
CA SER A 170 -21.46 -7.70 4.46
C SER A 170 -21.34 -8.95 5.33
N ALA A 171 -20.79 -10.04 4.80
CA ALA A 171 -20.50 -11.23 5.58
C ALA A 171 -19.57 -10.96 6.77
N CYS A 172 -18.73 -9.92 6.71
CA CYS A 172 -17.83 -9.56 7.81
C CYS A 172 -18.54 -8.86 8.98
N ILE A 173 -19.75 -8.35 8.74
CA ILE A 173 -20.61 -7.70 9.76
C ILE A 173 -21.92 -8.47 10.00
N HIS A 174 -22.01 -9.69 9.46
CA HIS A 174 -23.21 -10.53 9.58
C HIS A 174 -23.48 -10.93 11.02
N GLY A 175 -24.78 -10.95 11.40
CA GLY A 175 -25.24 -11.32 12.75
C GLY A 175 -25.19 -10.18 13.77
N VAL A 176 -24.98 -8.96 13.32
CA VAL A 176 -25.11 -7.75 14.13
C VAL A 176 -26.54 -7.18 13.96
N ASP A 177 -27.11 -6.64 15.01
CA ASP A 177 -28.37 -5.90 14.93
C ASP A 177 -28.21 -4.81 13.85
N ASP A 178 -29.22 -4.67 12.96
CA ASP A 178 -29.21 -3.71 11.85
C ASP A 178 -28.15 -3.95 10.73
N GLU A 179 -27.67 -5.18 10.53
CA GLU A 179 -26.72 -5.56 9.49
C GLU A 179 -27.04 -4.96 8.11
N VAL A 180 -28.31 -5.06 7.69
CA VAL A 180 -28.75 -4.52 6.38
C VAL A 180 -28.60 -3.00 6.33
N LEU A 181 -28.83 -2.31 7.43
CA LEU A 181 -28.61 -0.86 7.55
C LEU A 181 -27.14 -0.53 7.44
N TYR A 182 -26.27 -1.29 8.09
CA TYR A 182 -24.81 -1.10 8.08
C TYR A 182 -24.22 -1.32 6.69
N ALA A 183 -24.62 -2.40 6.00
CA ALA A 183 -24.17 -2.67 4.63
C ALA A 183 -24.63 -1.57 3.66
N ARG A 184 -25.87 -1.09 3.78
CA ARG A 184 -26.40 0.03 2.98
C ARG A 184 -25.67 1.34 3.27
N ALA A 185 -25.41 1.65 4.53
CA ALA A 185 -24.68 2.84 4.94
C ALA A 185 -23.24 2.85 4.40
N LEU A 186 -22.54 1.74 4.51
CA LEU A 186 -21.21 1.56 3.92
C LEU A 186 -21.23 1.78 2.41
N ASN A 187 -22.17 1.18 1.70
CA ASN A 187 -22.32 1.36 0.27
C ASN A 187 -22.58 2.82 -0.09
N LEU A 188 -23.56 3.45 0.55
CA LEU A 188 -23.97 4.83 0.25
C LEU A 188 -22.86 5.84 0.57
N LEU A 189 -22.23 5.72 1.74
CA LEU A 189 -21.26 6.70 2.25
C LEU A 189 -19.86 6.50 1.68
N SER A 190 -19.53 5.32 1.16
CA SER A 190 -18.26 5.06 0.48
C SER A 190 -18.25 5.45 -1.00
N HIS A 191 -19.39 5.49 -1.67
CA HIS A 191 -19.49 5.81 -3.12
C HIS A 191 -19.65 7.30 -3.43
N GLY A 192 -19.76 8.17 -2.45
CA GLY A 192 -19.89 9.61 -2.67
C GLY A 192 -18.63 10.22 -3.28
N LYS A 193 -18.77 10.89 -4.45
CA LYS A 193 -17.67 11.64 -5.11
C LYS A 193 -16.97 12.66 -4.22
N TYR A 194 -17.55 12.98 -3.07
CA TYR A 194 -17.09 13.99 -2.12
C TYR A 194 -16.11 13.45 -1.05
N SER A 195 -16.04 12.14 -0.86
CA SER A 195 -15.31 11.57 0.27
C SER A 195 -13.78 11.66 0.17
N ILE A 196 -13.24 11.70 -1.07
CA ILE A 196 -11.78 11.70 -1.29
C ILE A 196 -11.24 13.12 -1.54
N TYR A 197 -12.02 13.95 -2.24
CA TYR A 197 -11.56 15.29 -2.66
C TYR A 197 -11.86 16.38 -1.63
N GLU A 198 -12.96 16.26 -0.86
CA GLU A 198 -13.34 17.17 0.22
C GLU A 198 -13.69 16.35 1.47
N PRO A 199 -12.74 16.01 2.32
CA PRO A 199 -13.01 15.31 3.57
C PRO A 199 -13.88 16.20 4.46
N ARG A 200 -15.12 15.77 4.71
CA ARG A 200 -16.03 16.43 5.65
C ARG A 200 -16.05 15.66 6.94
N GLU A 201 -16.03 16.36 8.05
CA GLU A 201 -16.26 15.75 9.34
C GLU A 201 -17.67 15.15 9.39
N MET A 202 -17.80 13.95 9.93
CA MET A 202 -19.08 13.28 10.06
C MET A 202 -19.92 13.97 11.13
N VAL A 203 -21.23 14.03 10.91
CA VAL A 203 -22.19 14.40 11.96
C VAL A 203 -22.28 13.29 13.01
N GLU A 204 -22.72 13.61 14.23
CA GLU A 204 -22.61 12.68 15.36
C GLU A 204 -23.32 11.35 15.14
N ASP A 205 -24.53 11.35 14.56
CA ASP A 205 -25.26 10.11 14.23
C ASP A 205 -24.46 9.20 13.29
N THR A 206 -23.78 9.80 12.31
CA THR A 206 -22.93 9.07 11.35
C THR A 206 -21.66 8.56 12.03
N LYS A 207 -21.08 9.30 12.98
CA LYS A 207 -19.94 8.84 13.80
C LYS A 207 -20.34 7.66 14.67
N GLN A 208 -21.52 7.70 15.26
CA GLN A 208 -22.03 6.61 16.06
C GLN A 208 -22.23 5.34 15.23
N LEU A 209 -22.86 5.46 14.08
CA LEU A 209 -23.04 4.36 13.13
C LEU A 209 -21.69 3.75 12.72
N PHE A 210 -20.71 4.60 12.39
CA PHE A 210 -19.36 4.16 12.03
C PHE A 210 -18.71 3.35 13.16
N ARG A 211 -18.77 3.85 14.40
CA ARG A 211 -18.22 3.14 15.56
C ARG A 211 -18.91 1.79 15.80
N GLN A 212 -20.22 1.71 15.59
CA GLN A 212 -20.95 0.44 15.73
C GLN A 212 -20.45 -0.59 14.70
N ILE A 213 -20.32 -0.22 13.43
CA ILE A 213 -19.79 -1.09 12.37
C ILE A 213 -18.35 -1.53 12.69
N LEU A 214 -17.48 -0.58 13.06
CA LEU A 214 -16.10 -0.86 13.40
C LEU A 214 -15.98 -1.82 14.57
N ASN A 215 -16.72 -1.58 15.64
CA ASN A 215 -16.70 -2.44 16.83
C ASN A 215 -17.23 -3.84 16.52
N ALA A 216 -18.31 -3.96 15.76
CA ALA A 216 -18.83 -5.24 15.31
C ALA A 216 -17.77 -6.05 14.53
N PHE A 217 -17.08 -5.39 13.63
CA PHE A 217 -15.99 -6.00 12.85
C PHE A 217 -14.81 -6.43 13.73
N LEU A 218 -14.33 -5.56 14.60
CA LEU A 218 -13.19 -5.86 15.50
C LEU A 218 -13.49 -6.95 16.51
N ASN A 219 -14.73 -7.03 17.00
CA ASN A 219 -15.17 -8.10 17.92
C ASN A 219 -15.18 -9.46 17.21
N ARG A 220 -15.50 -9.48 15.92
CA ARG A 220 -15.55 -10.70 15.13
C ARG A 220 -14.16 -11.15 14.66
N TYR A 221 -13.31 -10.22 14.32
CA TYR A 221 -11.96 -10.47 13.79
C TYR A 221 -10.92 -9.77 14.67
N PRO A 222 -10.33 -10.47 15.65
CA PRO A 222 -9.34 -9.89 16.54
C PRO A 222 -8.01 -9.66 15.79
N PHE A 223 -7.74 -8.41 15.41
CA PHE A 223 -6.48 -8.03 14.80
C PHE A 223 -5.47 -7.59 15.86
N ALA A 224 -4.19 -7.97 15.70
CA ALA A 224 -3.10 -7.38 16.46
C ALA A 224 -2.78 -6.00 15.83
N LEU A 225 -3.28 -4.94 16.44
CA LEU A 225 -3.09 -3.58 15.93
C LEU A 225 -1.73 -3.02 16.39
N PRO A 226 -0.95 -2.38 15.50
CA PRO A 226 0.28 -1.72 15.88
C PRO A 226 0.00 -0.48 16.72
N ASP A 227 0.88 -0.20 17.67
CA ASP A 227 0.84 1.08 18.39
C ASP A 227 1.27 2.22 17.46
N LEU A 228 0.32 3.04 17.06
CA LEU A 228 0.55 4.22 16.23
C LEU A 228 0.98 5.45 17.07
N SER A 229 1.04 5.35 18.39
CA SER A 229 1.45 6.43 19.28
C SER A 229 2.96 6.58 19.41
N ALA A 230 3.74 5.58 19.00
CA ALA A 230 5.19 5.67 18.99
C ALA A 230 5.63 6.80 18.05
N GLU A 231 6.18 7.86 18.61
CA GLU A 231 6.74 9.00 17.90
C GLU A 231 7.77 8.51 16.86
N ALA A 232 7.67 9.05 15.64
CA ALA A 232 8.70 8.86 14.65
C ALA A 232 10.03 9.33 15.24
N THR A 233 10.90 8.40 15.60
CA THR A 233 12.25 8.73 15.98
C THR A 233 12.90 9.42 14.79
N THR A 234 13.01 10.74 14.88
CA THR A 234 13.79 11.56 13.96
C THR A 234 15.20 10.97 13.93
N PRO A 235 15.72 10.56 12.78
CA PRO A 235 17.10 10.14 12.73
C PRO A 235 17.97 11.35 13.10
N THR A 236 18.61 11.30 14.24
CA THR A 236 19.64 12.24 14.62
C THR A 236 20.68 12.27 13.50
N SER A 237 20.70 13.35 12.73
CA SER A 237 21.74 13.66 11.78
C SER A 237 23.01 13.94 12.57
N ASN A 238 23.88 12.95 12.70
CA ASN A 238 25.30 13.23 12.93
C ASN A 238 25.93 13.47 11.55
N PRO A 239 26.38 14.67 11.23
CA PRO A 239 27.25 14.90 10.09
C PRO A 239 28.64 14.32 10.35
N PRO A 240 29.35 13.89 9.32
CA PRO A 240 30.73 13.39 9.42
C PRO A 240 31.72 14.46 9.78
#